data_ada42ab251d4b09cbe044ccc66d9d929
#
_entry.id   ada42ab251d4b09cbe044ccc66d9d929
#
_cell.length_a   1.000
_cell.length_b   1.000
_cell.length_c   1.000
_cell.angle_alpha   90.00
_cell.angle_beta   90.00
_cell.angle_gamma   90.00
#
_symmetry.space_group_name_H-M   'P 1'
#
loop_
_entity.id
_entity.type
_entity.pdbx_description
1 polymer ?
#
loop_
_entity_poly.entity_id
_entity_poly.type
_entity_poly.pdbx_seq_one_letter_code
_entity_poly.pdbx_strand_id
1 'polypeptide(L)'
;MPPWPASYGVTGFAAHPAFTPAPYSAPHASQHPSFTRDLPPGRAYARRRAHPDRSLDMKRIALAALASLLAAQPAYAQSILRDAETESMFADMSVPLVKAAGLSPRDVRVVLINDDSINAFVAGGQTVYVHSGLLQAAVNANQVQGVIAHELGHIADGHVVLADAGIKPAMHITLLSMVLGLAAVAAGAGEAGAGLMALGQAAGMGKYLSFSRTQESAADAAGARYLTTAGITGKGMLSFFKTLQQQEYRYGVENIDPFMQTHPLSGERIAHLTADLQASPAWNTPSDPALEERFRRVKAKLEGYVMTPDRTLKDYPETDSSIYGHYARAYAFHKAGYPDKADAESRALIKADPNDPYFQEIRGQILLEAGRPADAIAPLRAATEGTRNNALIATTFGHALIATEDKANYPEAIKVLRVATGRDDENPFAWYQLGTVYELSGDTARAALATAERASMQGDHRTAAQSARYALANIPANTSDWIRAQDIAMAAQNDMDDNPKKYKKR
;
A
#
# COMPACT_ATOMS: atom_id res chain seq x y z
N MET A 1 -0.71 10.89 -33.42
CA MET A 1 -1.16 10.57 -32.05
C MET A 1 -0.10 9.70 -31.42
N PRO A 2 0.57 10.09 -30.32
CA PRO A 2 1.53 9.22 -29.66
C PRO A 2 0.77 8.10 -28.93
N PRO A 3 1.33 6.88 -28.82
CA PRO A 3 0.68 5.77 -28.12
C PRO A 3 0.61 6.08 -26.63
N TRP A 4 -0.54 5.81 -26.05
CA TRP A 4 -0.83 5.93 -24.63
C TRP A 4 0.09 5.04 -23.80
N PRO A 5 0.63 5.49 -22.66
CA PRO A 5 1.31 4.59 -21.75
C PRO A 5 0.28 3.65 -21.12
N ALA A 6 0.40 2.37 -21.44
CA ALA A 6 -0.32 1.29 -20.80
C ALA A 6 0.12 1.19 -19.33
N SER A 7 -0.62 1.75 -18.40
CA SER A 7 -0.67 1.38 -16.98
C SER A 7 -1.36 2.47 -16.14
N TYR A 8 -2.68 2.63 -16.29
CA TYR A 8 -3.49 3.27 -15.25
C TYR A 8 -4.56 2.27 -14.81
N GLY A 9 -4.41 1.91 -13.56
CA GLY A 9 -4.99 0.78 -12.89
C GLY A 9 -6.51 0.72 -12.91
N VAL A 10 -6.89 -0.40 -13.04
CA VAL A 10 -8.04 -1.23 -12.78
C VAL A 10 -8.71 -0.88 -11.46
N THR A 11 -9.96 -0.46 -11.47
CA THR A 11 -10.74 -0.13 -10.27
C THR A 11 -11.36 -1.34 -9.56
N GLY A 12 -11.02 -2.56 -9.98
CA GLY A 12 -11.27 -3.73 -9.17
C GLY A 12 -9.99 -4.21 -8.55
N PHE A 13 -9.26 -3.80 -7.68
CA PHE A 13 -7.87 -3.89 -7.22
C PHE A 13 -6.93 -2.96 -8.00
N ALA A 14 -7.18 -1.64 -7.95
CA ALA A 14 -6.25 -0.67 -8.50
C ALA A 14 -4.95 -0.64 -7.67
N ALA A 15 -3.83 -0.96 -8.31
CA ALA A 15 -2.52 -0.71 -7.74
C ALA A 15 -2.18 0.78 -7.90
N HIS A 16 -1.96 1.49 -6.81
CA HIS A 16 -1.40 2.84 -6.83
C HIS A 16 0.11 2.73 -7.07
N PRO A 17 0.67 3.19 -8.22
CA PRO A 17 2.11 3.17 -8.40
C PRO A 17 2.76 4.21 -7.49
N ALA A 18 3.63 3.74 -6.59
CA ALA A 18 4.63 4.61 -6.01
C ALA A 18 5.62 5.01 -7.12
N PHE A 19 5.88 6.30 -7.22
CA PHE A 19 6.74 6.93 -8.22
C PHE A 19 8.12 6.28 -8.30
N THR A 20 8.48 5.70 -9.46
CA THR A 20 9.87 5.53 -9.88
C THR A 20 10.23 6.64 -10.86
N PRO A 21 11.29 7.43 -10.63
CA PRO A 21 11.77 8.36 -11.65
C PRO A 21 12.38 7.57 -12.82
N ALA A 22 12.00 7.92 -14.03
CA ALA A 22 12.52 7.34 -15.26
C ALA A 22 14.05 7.55 -15.38
N PRO A 23 14.81 6.59 -15.92
CA PRO A 23 16.22 6.78 -16.19
C PRO A 23 16.41 7.76 -17.36
N TYR A 24 17.18 8.81 -17.08
CA TYR A 24 17.63 9.79 -18.07
C TYR A 24 18.55 9.11 -19.10
N SER A 25 18.13 9.05 -20.35
CA SER A 25 18.98 8.64 -21.47
C SER A 25 19.99 9.76 -21.78
N ALA A 26 21.27 9.44 -21.68
CA ALA A 26 22.34 10.32 -22.10
C ALA A 26 22.37 10.44 -23.63
N PRO A 27 22.67 11.63 -24.21
CA PRO A 27 22.79 11.81 -25.64
C PRO A 27 24.13 11.27 -26.16
N HIS A 28 24.06 10.70 -27.35
CA HIS A 28 25.20 10.18 -28.17
C HIS A 28 26.32 11.19 -28.30
N ALA A 29 27.53 10.76 -28.00
CA ALA A 29 28.76 11.46 -28.30
C ALA A 29 29.04 11.40 -29.84
N SER A 30 29.06 12.54 -30.48
CA SER A 30 29.54 12.74 -31.86
C SER A 30 31.07 12.76 -31.88
N GLN A 31 31.61 12.01 -32.80
CA GLN A 31 33.06 11.94 -33.14
C GLN A 31 33.54 13.28 -33.68
N HIS A 32 34.67 13.76 -33.21
CA HIS A 32 35.47 14.78 -33.90
C HIS A 32 36.94 14.36 -33.99
N PRO A 33 37.62 14.79 -35.09
CA PRO A 33 38.85 14.20 -35.59
C PRO A 33 40.12 14.71 -34.91
N SER A 34 41.15 13.87 -34.97
CA SER A 34 42.53 14.07 -34.55
C SER A 34 43.22 15.27 -35.24
N PHE A 35 43.81 16.13 -34.39
CA PHE A 35 44.85 17.06 -34.85
C PHE A 35 46.14 16.81 -34.05
N THR A 36 47.17 16.35 -34.76
CA THR A 36 48.55 16.26 -34.28
C THR A 36 49.21 17.64 -34.37
N ARG A 37 49.85 18.06 -33.32
CA ARG A 37 50.85 19.17 -33.33
C ARG A 37 52.02 18.81 -32.49
N ASP A 38 53.18 18.75 -33.12
CA ASP A 38 54.51 18.59 -32.57
C ASP A 38 54.89 19.75 -31.64
N LEU A 39 55.52 19.46 -30.50
CA LEU A 39 56.22 20.43 -29.68
C LEU A 39 57.62 19.93 -29.31
N PRO A 40 58.61 20.83 -29.23
CA PRO A 40 60.02 20.47 -29.12
C PRO A 40 60.46 20.18 -27.65
N PRO A 41 61.66 19.60 -27.41
CA PRO A 41 62.11 19.09 -26.12
C PRO A 41 62.69 20.19 -25.22
N GLY A 42 62.25 20.23 -24.00
CA GLY A 42 62.73 21.17 -22.95
C GLY A 42 62.88 20.53 -21.56
N ARG A 43 64.15 20.35 -21.19
CA ARG A 43 64.79 20.31 -19.87
C ARG A 43 64.09 19.65 -18.67
N ALA A 44 64.69 18.56 -18.24
CA ALA A 44 64.46 17.87 -16.95
C ALA A 44 64.72 18.76 -15.73
N TYR A 45 63.70 18.88 -14.85
CA TYR A 45 63.87 19.22 -13.44
C TYR A 45 63.34 18.07 -12.61
N ALA A 46 64.24 17.35 -11.94
CA ALA A 46 63.92 16.29 -11.00
C ALA A 46 63.30 16.90 -9.72
N ARG A 47 62.01 16.84 -9.57
CA ARG A 47 61.35 16.99 -8.26
C ARG A 47 60.98 15.61 -7.73
N ARG A 48 61.57 15.21 -6.64
CA ARG A 48 61.15 14.05 -5.80
C ARG A 48 59.69 14.26 -5.41
N ARG A 49 58.78 13.49 -6.01
CA ARG A 49 57.40 13.38 -5.54
C ARG A 49 57.35 12.31 -4.46
N ALA A 50 56.98 12.73 -3.23
CA ALA A 50 56.53 11.81 -2.20
C ALA A 50 55.33 11.01 -2.75
N HIS A 51 55.40 9.69 -2.71
CA HIS A 51 54.27 8.82 -3.07
C HIS A 51 53.19 8.98 -2.02
N PRO A 52 51.95 9.36 -2.36
CA PRO A 52 50.84 9.28 -1.43
C PRO A 52 50.55 7.80 -1.13
N ASP A 53 50.30 7.52 0.14
CA ASP A 53 50.00 6.17 0.63
C ASP A 53 48.72 5.62 -0.02
N ARG A 54 48.87 4.79 -1.04
CA ARG A 54 47.76 4.20 -1.83
C ARG A 54 46.89 3.25 -0.99
N SER A 55 47.33 2.87 0.21
CA SER A 55 46.61 1.96 1.10
C SER A 55 45.38 2.60 1.78
N LEU A 56 45.47 3.92 2.04
CA LEU A 56 44.39 4.71 2.64
C LEU A 56 43.23 4.99 1.63
N ASP A 57 43.59 5.16 0.34
CA ASP A 57 42.58 5.42 -0.70
C ASP A 57 41.82 4.16 -1.07
N MET A 58 42.47 2.99 -1.11
CA MET A 58 41.76 1.73 -1.37
C MET A 58 40.78 1.36 -0.25
N LYS A 59 41.09 1.63 0.99
CA LYS A 59 40.18 1.40 2.14
C LYS A 59 38.96 2.34 2.08
N ARG A 60 39.15 3.59 1.69
CA ARG A 60 38.06 4.56 1.50
C ARG A 60 37.16 4.19 0.31
N ILE A 61 37.75 3.72 -0.79
CA ILE A 61 37.01 3.25 -1.96
C ILE A 61 36.24 1.95 -1.63
N ALA A 62 36.84 1.02 -0.89
CA ALA A 62 36.16 -0.19 -0.44
C ALA A 62 35.02 0.11 0.55
N LEU A 63 35.18 1.09 1.45
CA LEU A 63 34.11 1.53 2.37
C LEU A 63 32.99 2.23 1.62
N ALA A 64 33.30 3.07 0.64
CA ALA A 64 32.32 3.75 -0.20
C ALA A 64 31.56 2.76 -1.11
N ALA A 65 32.24 1.76 -1.66
CA ALA A 65 31.63 0.70 -2.45
C ALA A 65 30.71 -0.20 -1.59
N LEU A 66 31.12 -0.53 -0.36
CA LEU A 66 30.30 -1.29 0.59
C LEU A 66 29.07 -0.49 1.04
N ALA A 67 29.22 0.81 1.30
CA ALA A 67 28.11 1.70 1.61
C ALA A 67 27.14 1.87 0.43
N SER A 68 27.66 1.89 -0.81
CA SER A 68 26.81 1.96 -2.03
C SER A 68 26.09 0.65 -2.31
N LEU A 69 26.66 -0.50 -1.99
CA LEU A 69 26.03 -1.82 -2.08
C LEU A 69 24.91 -2.00 -1.04
N LEU A 70 25.06 -1.43 0.16
CA LEU A 70 24.04 -1.42 1.20
C LEU A 70 22.89 -0.43 0.91
N ALA A 71 23.14 0.61 0.10
CA ALA A 71 22.13 1.59 -0.30
C ALA A 71 21.32 1.18 -1.54
N ALA A 72 21.72 0.13 -2.26
CA ALA A 72 21.11 -0.32 -3.52
C ALA A 72 20.09 -1.48 -3.32
N GLN A 73 19.42 -1.55 -2.18
CA GLN A 73 18.24 -2.40 -2.08
C GLN A 73 17.11 -1.72 -2.86
N PRO A 74 16.51 -2.38 -3.88
CA PRO A 74 15.32 -1.83 -4.48
C PRO A 74 14.25 -1.76 -3.39
N ALA A 75 13.86 -0.55 -3.01
CA ALA A 75 12.64 -0.35 -2.25
C ALA A 75 11.50 -0.75 -3.18
N TYR A 76 11.02 -1.99 -3.05
CA TYR A 76 9.75 -2.39 -3.63
C TYR A 76 8.69 -1.54 -2.90
N ALA A 77 8.21 -0.50 -3.58
CA ALA A 77 7.08 0.25 -3.08
C ALA A 77 5.87 -0.69 -3.10
N GLN A 78 5.43 -1.10 -1.92
CA GLN A 78 4.22 -1.88 -1.76
C GLN A 78 3.05 -1.08 -2.32
N SER A 79 2.32 -1.64 -3.28
CA SER A 79 1.18 -0.96 -3.89
C SER A 79 -0.09 -1.21 -3.09
N ILE A 80 -0.82 -0.14 -2.76
CA ILE A 80 -2.15 -0.25 -2.16
C ILE A 80 -3.11 -0.78 -3.23
N LEU A 81 -3.86 -1.81 -2.89
CA LEU A 81 -4.96 -2.32 -3.71
C LEU A 81 -6.26 -1.67 -3.24
N ARG A 82 -6.91 -0.93 -4.14
CA ARG A 82 -8.20 -0.29 -3.90
C ARG A 82 -9.29 -1.07 -4.62
N ASP A 83 -10.28 -1.55 -3.88
CA ASP A 83 -11.41 -2.32 -4.40
C ASP A 83 -12.66 -2.09 -3.55
N ALA A 84 -13.75 -1.67 -4.19
CA ALA A 84 -14.98 -1.27 -3.49
C ALA A 84 -15.61 -2.41 -2.66
N GLU A 85 -15.60 -3.64 -3.17
CA GLU A 85 -16.15 -4.80 -2.48
C GLU A 85 -15.28 -5.21 -1.29
N THR A 86 -13.96 -5.23 -1.48
CA THR A 86 -12.98 -5.53 -0.43
C THR A 86 -13.02 -4.50 0.69
N GLU A 87 -13.04 -3.20 0.35
CA GLU A 87 -13.13 -2.12 1.33
C GLU A 87 -14.43 -2.19 2.13
N SER A 88 -15.55 -2.51 1.46
CA SER A 88 -16.84 -2.73 2.13
C SER A 88 -16.81 -3.95 3.06
N MET A 89 -16.20 -5.05 2.64
CA MET A 89 -16.02 -6.24 3.49
C MET A 89 -15.16 -5.91 4.71
N PHE A 90 -14.04 -5.21 4.55
CA PHE A 90 -13.20 -4.78 5.67
C PHE A 90 -13.94 -3.87 6.64
N ALA A 91 -14.78 -2.97 6.14
CA ALA A 91 -15.63 -2.13 7.01
C ALA A 91 -16.58 -2.99 7.85
N ASP A 92 -17.27 -3.96 7.25
CA ASP A 92 -18.17 -4.86 7.98
C ASP A 92 -17.44 -5.74 8.98
N MET A 93 -16.21 -6.19 8.68
CA MET A 93 -15.37 -6.94 9.61
C MET A 93 -14.89 -6.10 10.79
N SER A 94 -14.45 -4.86 10.52
CA SER A 94 -13.72 -4.03 11.48
C SER A 94 -14.62 -3.15 12.35
N VAL A 95 -15.72 -2.60 11.82
CA VAL A 95 -16.59 -1.66 12.56
C VAL A 95 -17.06 -2.17 13.92
N PRO A 96 -17.52 -3.43 14.10
CA PRO A 96 -17.87 -3.96 15.41
C PRO A 96 -16.68 -4.00 16.38
N LEU A 97 -15.50 -4.36 15.87
CA LEU A 97 -14.26 -4.45 16.65
C LEU A 97 -13.73 -3.08 17.05
N VAL A 98 -13.75 -2.11 16.14
CA VAL A 98 -13.35 -0.72 16.38
C VAL A 98 -14.21 -0.09 17.47
N LYS A 99 -15.53 -0.32 17.43
CA LYS A 99 -16.45 0.12 18.49
C LYS A 99 -16.14 -0.56 19.81
N ALA A 100 -15.85 -1.87 19.81
CA ALA A 100 -15.47 -2.63 21.00
C ALA A 100 -14.14 -2.14 21.60
N ALA A 101 -13.24 -1.64 20.76
CA ALA A 101 -11.99 -1.01 21.19
C ALA A 101 -12.17 0.43 21.73
N GLY A 102 -13.37 0.99 21.67
CA GLY A 102 -13.64 2.39 22.06
C GLY A 102 -13.11 3.43 21.06
N LEU A 103 -12.80 2.99 19.84
CA LEU A 103 -12.30 3.85 18.76
C LEU A 103 -13.43 4.32 17.84
N SER A 104 -13.19 5.39 17.08
CA SER A 104 -14.12 5.90 16.09
C SER A 104 -13.96 5.14 14.75
N PRO A 105 -15.01 4.53 14.20
CA PRO A 105 -14.94 3.88 12.87
C PRO A 105 -14.61 4.81 11.72
N ARG A 106 -14.64 6.13 11.91
CA ARG A 106 -14.24 7.11 10.90
C ARG A 106 -12.73 7.32 10.85
N ASP A 107 -12.05 7.05 11.97
CA ASP A 107 -10.63 7.33 12.15
C ASP A 107 -9.77 6.08 11.90
N VAL A 108 -10.37 4.89 11.96
CA VAL A 108 -9.69 3.61 11.68
C VAL A 108 -9.95 3.17 10.24
N ARG A 109 -8.89 2.91 9.51
CA ARG A 109 -8.95 2.37 8.14
C ARG A 109 -8.30 0.99 8.08
N VAL A 110 -8.87 0.09 7.28
CA VAL A 110 -8.23 -1.19 6.92
C VAL A 110 -7.93 -1.15 5.42
N VAL A 111 -6.67 -1.32 5.07
CA VAL A 111 -6.13 -1.11 3.71
C VAL A 111 -5.47 -2.39 3.23
N LEU A 112 -5.78 -2.81 1.99
CA LEU A 112 -5.15 -3.96 1.35
C LEU A 112 -3.87 -3.55 0.63
N ILE A 113 -2.80 -4.31 0.85
CA ILE A 113 -1.51 -4.15 0.16
C ILE A 113 -1.26 -5.33 -0.78
N ASN A 114 -0.77 -5.05 -1.98
CA ASN A 114 -0.32 -6.08 -2.93
C ASN A 114 1.04 -6.62 -2.50
N ASP A 115 1.01 -7.62 -1.65
CA ASP A 115 2.18 -8.34 -1.15
C ASP A 115 1.75 -9.78 -0.87
N ASP A 116 2.45 -10.76 -1.41
CA ASP A 116 2.11 -12.18 -1.31
C ASP A 116 2.53 -12.80 0.03
N SER A 117 3.27 -12.09 0.85
CA SER A 117 3.60 -12.53 2.21
C SER A 117 2.40 -12.47 3.14
N ILE A 118 2.37 -13.35 4.14
CA ILE A 118 1.36 -13.28 5.19
C ILE A 118 1.79 -12.21 6.18
N ASN A 119 1.07 -11.07 6.19
CA ASN A 119 1.34 -10.00 7.15
C ASN A 119 0.12 -9.08 7.34
N ALA A 120 0.07 -8.43 8.52
CA ALA A 120 -0.71 -7.25 8.80
C ALA A 120 0.07 -6.39 9.78
N PHE A 121 -0.14 -5.07 9.77
CA PHE A 121 0.53 -4.15 10.67
C PHE A 121 -0.20 -2.81 10.75
N VAL A 122 0.06 -2.06 11.80
CA VAL A 122 -0.43 -0.69 11.98
C VAL A 122 0.65 0.32 11.62
N ALA A 123 0.31 1.32 10.82
CA ALA A 123 1.18 2.46 10.53
C ALA A 123 0.36 3.72 10.23
N GLY A 124 1.02 4.89 10.23
CA GLY A 124 0.40 6.15 9.82
C GLY A 124 -0.80 6.57 10.66
N GLY A 125 -0.76 6.33 11.97
CA GLY A 125 -1.85 6.65 12.90
C GLY A 125 -2.75 5.45 13.19
N GLN A 126 -3.98 5.43 12.67
CA GLN A 126 -4.98 4.37 12.95
C GLN A 126 -5.32 3.56 11.68
N THR A 127 -4.32 3.27 10.85
CA THR A 127 -4.52 2.47 9.64
C THR A 127 -3.93 1.08 9.85
N VAL A 128 -4.78 0.05 9.68
CA VAL A 128 -4.39 -1.37 9.63
C VAL A 128 -4.12 -1.72 8.18
N TYR A 129 -2.90 -2.12 7.88
CA TYR A 129 -2.50 -2.62 6.57
C TYR A 129 -2.55 -4.15 6.58
N VAL A 130 -3.24 -4.73 5.60
CA VAL A 130 -3.39 -6.18 5.43
C VAL A 130 -2.77 -6.57 4.09
N HIS A 131 -1.84 -7.51 4.10
CA HIS A 131 -1.26 -8.03 2.87
C HIS A 131 -2.21 -8.96 2.13
N SER A 132 -2.17 -8.95 0.80
CA SER A 132 -2.96 -9.86 -0.03
C SER A 132 -2.68 -11.33 0.29
N GLY A 133 -1.43 -11.68 0.64
CA GLY A 133 -1.05 -13.02 1.07
C GLY A 133 -1.77 -13.48 2.34
N LEU A 134 -2.08 -12.57 3.28
CA LEU A 134 -2.86 -12.92 4.47
C LEU A 134 -4.29 -13.32 4.10
N LEU A 135 -4.98 -12.56 3.23
CA LEU A 135 -6.32 -12.92 2.74
C LEU A 135 -6.33 -14.24 1.99
N GLN A 136 -5.28 -14.52 1.19
CA GLN A 136 -5.14 -15.78 0.48
C GLN A 136 -4.89 -16.96 1.43
N ALA A 137 -4.13 -16.78 2.51
CA ALA A 137 -3.84 -17.81 3.51
C ALA A 137 -5.01 -18.08 4.45
N ALA A 138 -5.82 -17.06 4.76
CA ALA A 138 -6.98 -17.20 5.62
C ALA A 138 -8.03 -18.14 4.99
N VAL A 139 -8.60 -19.04 5.81
CA VAL A 139 -9.60 -20.03 5.35
C VAL A 139 -11.03 -19.57 5.59
N ASN A 140 -11.25 -18.53 6.41
CA ASN A 140 -12.55 -17.94 6.69
C ASN A 140 -12.42 -16.48 7.14
N ALA A 141 -13.54 -15.75 7.13
CA ALA A 141 -13.63 -14.35 7.53
C ALA A 141 -13.20 -14.13 8.99
N ASN A 142 -13.53 -15.06 9.87
CA ASN A 142 -13.23 -14.93 11.28
C ASN A 142 -11.73 -14.97 11.59
N GLN A 143 -10.91 -15.61 10.76
CA GLN A 143 -9.44 -15.53 10.87
C GLN A 143 -8.94 -14.11 10.61
N VAL A 144 -9.45 -13.45 9.58
CA VAL A 144 -9.10 -12.05 9.26
C VAL A 144 -9.60 -11.11 10.34
N GLN A 145 -10.82 -11.30 10.86
CA GLN A 145 -11.32 -10.54 12.01
C GLN A 145 -10.42 -10.68 13.24
N GLY A 146 -9.88 -11.87 13.48
CA GLY A 146 -8.95 -12.11 14.59
C GLY A 146 -7.65 -11.30 14.45
N VAL A 147 -7.09 -11.24 13.26
CA VAL A 147 -5.90 -10.42 12.98
C VAL A 147 -6.22 -8.94 13.13
N ILE A 148 -7.33 -8.47 12.54
CA ILE A 148 -7.76 -7.06 12.70
C ILE A 148 -7.96 -6.71 14.19
N ALA A 149 -8.53 -7.60 14.99
CA ALA A 149 -8.72 -7.37 16.43
C ALA A 149 -7.37 -7.24 17.17
N HIS A 150 -6.36 -8.01 16.81
CA HIS A 150 -4.99 -7.91 17.31
C HIS A 150 -4.37 -6.56 16.93
N GLU A 151 -4.45 -6.16 15.66
CA GLU A 151 -3.92 -4.87 15.17
C GLU A 151 -4.61 -3.67 15.85
N LEU A 152 -5.90 -3.76 16.13
CA LEU A 152 -6.63 -2.75 16.90
C LEU A 152 -6.12 -2.67 18.35
N GLY A 153 -5.60 -3.75 18.93
CA GLY A 153 -4.89 -3.74 20.19
C GLY A 153 -3.65 -2.83 20.12
N HIS A 154 -2.85 -2.96 19.08
CA HIS A 154 -1.69 -2.08 18.86
C HIS A 154 -2.08 -0.60 18.72
N ILE A 155 -3.19 -0.30 18.04
CA ILE A 155 -3.70 1.07 17.91
C ILE A 155 -4.14 1.63 19.28
N ALA A 156 -4.99 0.90 20.00
CA ALA A 156 -5.61 1.37 21.24
C ALA A 156 -4.58 1.56 22.35
N ASP A 157 -3.58 0.70 22.43
CA ASP A 157 -2.51 0.77 23.43
C ASP A 157 -1.36 1.72 22.98
N GLY A 158 -1.47 2.34 21.79
CA GLY A 158 -0.49 3.31 21.27
C GLY A 158 0.89 2.71 20.98
N HIS A 159 0.98 1.42 20.69
CA HIS A 159 2.25 0.70 20.48
C HIS A 159 3.10 1.30 19.37
N VAL A 160 2.48 1.83 18.31
CA VAL A 160 3.18 2.50 17.19
C VAL A 160 3.91 3.76 17.66
N VAL A 161 3.27 4.55 18.53
CA VAL A 161 3.87 5.77 19.12
C VAL A 161 4.95 5.41 20.15
N LEU A 162 4.76 4.30 20.87
CA LEU A 162 5.67 3.82 21.91
C LEU A 162 6.85 2.99 21.37
N ALA A 163 6.89 2.65 20.08
CA ALA A 163 7.97 1.86 19.48
C ALA A 163 9.35 2.44 19.79
N ASP A 164 9.50 3.77 19.72
CA ASP A 164 10.71 4.50 20.10
C ASP A 164 11.13 4.26 21.55
N ALA A 165 10.17 4.07 22.47
CA ALA A 165 10.46 3.83 23.89
C ALA A 165 11.12 2.47 24.14
N GLY A 166 10.86 1.48 23.28
CA GLY A 166 11.53 0.17 23.32
C GLY A 166 12.85 0.14 22.59
N ILE A 167 12.93 0.81 21.44
CA ILE A 167 14.13 0.84 20.58
C ILE A 167 15.27 1.66 21.22
N LYS A 168 14.99 2.85 21.74
CA LYS A 168 16.00 3.74 22.30
C LYS A 168 16.82 3.12 23.44
N PRO A 169 16.24 2.49 24.47
CA PRO A 169 17.02 1.83 25.52
C PRO A 169 17.87 0.67 25.00
N ALA A 170 17.34 -0.13 24.06
CA ALA A 170 18.07 -1.23 23.43
C ALA A 170 19.29 -0.72 22.65
N MET A 171 19.09 0.33 21.85
CA MET A 171 20.19 1.01 21.11
C MET A 171 21.24 1.59 22.07
N HIS A 172 20.83 2.22 23.18
CA HIS A 172 21.79 2.78 24.15
C HIS A 172 22.67 1.70 24.74
N ILE A 173 22.11 0.53 25.10
CA ILE A 173 22.89 -0.60 25.63
C ILE A 173 23.89 -1.06 24.57
N THR A 174 23.45 -1.26 23.32
CA THR A 174 24.31 -1.71 22.22
C THR A 174 25.42 -0.70 21.90
N LEU A 175 25.09 0.59 21.78
CA LEU A 175 26.06 1.64 21.50
C LEU A 175 27.08 1.81 22.63
N LEU A 176 26.64 1.80 23.89
CA LEU A 176 27.54 1.90 25.04
C LEU A 176 28.50 0.73 25.07
N SER A 177 28.03 -0.49 24.87
CA SER A 177 28.91 -1.67 24.85
C SER A 177 29.86 -1.68 23.65
N MET A 178 29.47 -1.11 22.51
CA MET A 178 30.34 -0.94 21.36
C MET A 178 31.47 0.05 21.67
N VAL A 179 31.15 1.18 22.26
CA VAL A 179 32.17 2.20 22.67
C VAL A 179 33.15 1.62 23.68
N LEU A 180 32.64 0.95 24.71
CA LEU A 180 33.51 0.31 25.76
C LEU A 180 34.33 -0.83 25.19
N GLY A 181 33.75 -1.64 24.30
CA GLY A 181 34.44 -2.73 23.62
C GLY A 181 35.56 -2.25 22.72
N LEU A 182 35.34 -1.16 21.94
CA LEU A 182 36.37 -0.54 21.12
C LEU A 182 37.51 0.07 21.99
N ALA A 183 37.17 0.67 23.12
CA ALA A 183 38.16 1.17 24.07
C ALA A 183 39.02 0.04 24.65
N ALA A 184 38.44 -1.08 25.02
CA ALA A 184 39.19 -2.26 25.49
C ALA A 184 40.10 -2.86 24.40
N VAL A 185 39.63 -2.94 23.15
CA VAL A 185 40.47 -3.37 22.02
C VAL A 185 41.68 -2.41 21.84
N ALA A 186 41.44 -1.09 21.89
CA ALA A 186 42.51 -0.09 21.77
C ALA A 186 43.52 -0.15 22.94
N ALA A 187 43.08 -0.59 24.13
CA ALA A 187 43.94 -0.83 25.29
C ALA A 187 44.69 -2.17 25.25
N GLY A 188 44.60 -2.94 24.17
CA GLY A 188 45.27 -4.23 23.99
C GLY A 188 44.48 -5.45 24.49
N ALA A 189 43.28 -5.28 24.99
CA ALA A 189 42.38 -6.34 25.46
C ALA A 189 41.38 -6.80 24.37
N GLY A 190 41.88 -7.22 23.20
CA GLY A 190 41.07 -7.48 22.00
C GLY A 190 39.95 -8.46 22.21
N GLU A 191 40.21 -9.61 22.84
CA GLU A 191 39.20 -10.64 23.12
C GLU A 191 38.12 -10.16 24.10
N ALA A 192 38.54 -9.47 25.17
CA ALA A 192 37.61 -8.89 26.16
C ALA A 192 36.72 -7.80 25.52
N GLY A 193 37.30 -6.97 24.64
CA GLY A 193 36.57 -5.94 23.91
C GLY A 193 35.52 -6.55 22.94
N ALA A 194 35.90 -7.58 22.21
CA ALA A 194 34.95 -8.31 21.33
C ALA A 194 33.82 -8.98 22.14
N GLY A 195 34.17 -9.61 23.28
CA GLY A 195 33.20 -10.18 24.20
C GLY A 195 32.21 -9.16 24.76
N LEU A 196 32.70 -7.98 25.15
CA LEU A 196 31.82 -6.89 25.65
C LEU A 196 30.87 -6.38 24.59
N MET A 197 31.31 -6.22 23.32
CA MET A 197 30.45 -5.82 22.21
C MET A 197 29.36 -6.88 21.96
N ALA A 198 29.71 -8.16 21.93
CA ALA A 198 28.76 -9.24 21.72
C ALA A 198 27.71 -9.35 22.86
N LEU A 199 28.17 -9.23 24.12
CA LEU A 199 27.28 -9.21 25.29
C LEU A 199 26.32 -8.00 25.26
N GLY A 200 26.80 -6.82 24.89
CA GLY A 200 25.95 -5.63 24.79
C GLY A 200 24.95 -5.70 23.66
N GLN A 201 25.33 -6.29 22.53
CA GLN A 201 24.39 -6.55 21.44
C GLN A 201 23.31 -7.56 21.87
N ALA A 202 23.68 -8.64 22.53
CA ALA A 202 22.75 -9.63 23.06
C ALA A 202 21.80 -9.04 24.14
N ALA A 203 22.34 -8.19 25.03
CA ALA A 203 21.55 -7.50 26.06
C ALA A 203 20.58 -6.46 25.45
N GLY A 204 21.03 -5.69 24.45
CA GLY A 204 20.16 -4.76 23.70
C GLY A 204 19.04 -5.49 22.98
N MET A 205 19.36 -6.57 22.27
CA MET A 205 18.36 -7.42 21.61
C MET A 205 17.39 -8.04 22.62
N GLY A 206 17.90 -8.55 23.75
CA GLY A 206 17.06 -9.09 24.83
C GLY A 206 16.09 -8.08 25.41
N LYS A 207 16.53 -6.82 25.58
CA LYS A 207 15.67 -5.72 26.03
C LYS A 207 14.58 -5.38 25.03
N TYR A 208 14.92 -5.29 23.75
CA TYR A 208 13.96 -5.07 22.67
C TYR A 208 12.93 -6.19 22.58
N LEU A 209 13.37 -7.45 22.58
CA LEU A 209 12.47 -8.62 22.51
C LEU A 209 11.56 -8.73 23.73
N SER A 210 12.03 -8.34 24.93
CA SER A 210 11.19 -8.30 26.13
C SER A 210 10.09 -7.24 26.01
N PHE A 211 10.45 -6.05 25.50
CA PHE A 211 9.48 -4.98 25.25
C PHE A 211 8.47 -5.41 24.19
N SER A 212 8.92 -5.95 23.05
CA SER A 212 8.05 -6.47 21.99
C SER A 212 7.08 -7.54 22.51
N ARG A 213 7.56 -8.55 23.27
CA ARG A 213 6.69 -9.60 23.85
C ARG A 213 5.60 -9.05 24.76
N THR A 214 5.89 -8.00 25.53
CA THR A 214 4.90 -7.34 26.38
C THR A 214 3.81 -6.68 25.54
N GLN A 215 4.19 -5.97 24.49
CA GLN A 215 3.23 -5.33 23.57
C GLN A 215 2.37 -6.37 22.84
N GLU A 216 2.98 -7.46 22.38
CA GLU A 216 2.27 -8.54 21.69
C GLU A 216 1.23 -9.21 22.62
N SER A 217 1.60 -9.50 23.88
CA SER A 217 0.68 -10.08 24.84
C SER A 217 -0.46 -9.12 25.20
N ALA A 218 -0.20 -7.81 25.28
CA ALA A 218 -1.21 -6.80 25.47
C ALA A 218 -2.18 -6.72 24.29
N ALA A 219 -1.66 -6.73 23.04
CA ALA A 219 -2.46 -6.74 21.82
C ALA A 219 -3.33 -8.01 21.71
N ASP A 220 -2.79 -9.18 22.07
CA ASP A 220 -3.56 -10.44 22.13
C ASP A 220 -4.73 -10.34 23.10
N ALA A 221 -4.48 -9.89 24.34
CA ALA A 221 -5.51 -9.74 25.37
C ALA A 221 -6.55 -8.67 24.96
N ALA A 222 -6.11 -7.58 24.34
CA ALA A 222 -7.00 -6.55 23.81
C ALA A 222 -7.87 -7.11 22.69
N GLY A 223 -7.30 -7.79 21.71
CA GLY A 223 -8.00 -8.42 20.60
C GLY A 223 -9.05 -9.44 21.09
N ALA A 224 -8.70 -10.29 22.06
CA ALA A 224 -9.64 -11.23 22.71
C ALA A 224 -10.82 -10.49 23.36
N ARG A 225 -10.55 -9.38 24.07
CA ARG A 225 -11.61 -8.54 24.67
C ARG A 225 -12.50 -7.90 23.60
N TYR A 226 -11.94 -7.40 22.49
CA TYR A 226 -12.71 -6.76 21.42
C TYR A 226 -13.62 -7.76 20.72
N LEU A 227 -13.11 -8.95 20.39
CA LEU A 227 -13.94 -10.04 19.87
C LEU A 227 -15.08 -10.40 20.82
N THR A 228 -14.78 -10.57 22.11
CA THR A 228 -15.76 -10.87 23.15
C THR A 228 -16.83 -9.79 23.24
N THR A 229 -16.43 -8.51 23.31
CA THR A 229 -17.34 -7.36 23.44
C THR A 229 -18.21 -7.19 22.18
N ALA A 230 -17.66 -7.48 21.01
CA ALA A 230 -18.41 -7.46 19.76
C ALA A 230 -19.32 -8.69 19.56
N GLY A 231 -19.27 -9.69 20.46
CA GLY A 231 -20.02 -10.94 20.32
C GLY A 231 -19.50 -11.87 19.23
N ILE A 232 -18.26 -11.67 18.79
CA ILE A 232 -17.61 -12.43 17.71
C ILE A 232 -16.76 -13.54 18.31
N THR A 233 -16.85 -14.76 17.74
CA THR A 233 -16.02 -15.87 18.19
C THR A 233 -14.53 -15.63 17.96
N GLY A 234 -13.70 -16.00 18.95
CA GLY A 234 -12.24 -15.93 18.83
C GLY A 234 -11.59 -17.16 18.19
N LYS A 235 -12.38 -18.14 17.72
CA LYS A 235 -11.87 -19.38 17.13
C LYS A 235 -10.98 -19.11 15.92
N GLY A 236 -11.33 -18.12 15.08
CA GLY A 236 -10.54 -17.72 13.91
C GLY A 236 -9.17 -17.18 14.30
N MET A 237 -9.10 -16.24 15.25
CA MET A 237 -7.85 -15.70 15.76
C MET A 237 -6.92 -16.82 16.25
N LEU A 238 -7.43 -17.68 17.11
CA LEU A 238 -6.65 -18.79 17.66
C LEU A 238 -6.20 -19.78 16.59
N SER A 239 -7.07 -20.14 15.65
CA SER A 239 -6.73 -21.09 14.58
C SER A 239 -5.70 -20.52 13.62
N PHE A 240 -5.79 -19.24 13.27
CA PHE A 240 -4.84 -18.58 12.39
C PHE A 240 -3.44 -18.52 13.03
N PHE A 241 -3.35 -18.07 14.28
CA PHE A 241 -2.09 -17.97 15.00
C PHE A 241 -1.44 -19.35 15.21
N LYS A 242 -2.23 -20.39 15.51
CA LYS A 242 -1.72 -21.78 15.56
C LYS A 242 -1.19 -22.27 14.21
N THR A 243 -1.85 -21.91 13.11
CA THR A 243 -1.38 -22.27 11.77
C THR A 243 -0.04 -21.60 11.47
N LEU A 244 0.11 -20.30 11.76
CA LEU A 244 1.37 -19.57 11.58
C LEU A 244 2.49 -20.17 12.45
N GLN A 245 2.23 -20.45 13.71
CA GLN A 245 3.19 -21.07 14.61
C GLN A 245 3.65 -22.46 14.10
N GLN A 246 2.73 -23.27 13.55
CA GLN A 246 3.08 -24.56 12.96
C GLN A 246 3.94 -24.42 11.70
N GLN A 247 3.73 -23.37 10.91
CA GLN A 247 4.56 -23.07 9.74
C GLN A 247 6.00 -22.73 10.18
N GLU A 248 6.17 -21.89 11.20
CA GLU A 248 7.48 -21.56 11.77
C GLU A 248 8.27 -22.81 12.17
N TYR A 249 7.63 -23.72 12.92
CA TYR A 249 8.27 -24.98 13.32
C TYR A 249 8.63 -25.89 12.15
N ARG A 250 7.90 -25.81 11.04
CA ARG A 250 8.09 -26.69 9.88
C ARG A 250 9.16 -26.21 8.93
N TYR A 251 9.28 -24.90 8.73
CA TYR A 251 10.16 -24.30 7.72
C TYR A 251 11.43 -23.66 8.30
N GLY A 252 11.55 -23.55 9.62
CA GLY A 252 12.73 -22.98 10.29
C GLY A 252 12.83 -21.47 10.14
N VAL A 253 13.89 -20.89 10.74
CA VAL A 253 14.09 -19.44 10.87
C VAL A 253 14.40 -18.75 9.54
N GLU A 254 14.83 -19.47 8.50
CA GLU A 254 15.24 -18.89 7.22
C GLU A 254 14.07 -18.50 6.29
N ASN A 255 12.87 -19.04 6.53
CA ASN A 255 11.67 -18.80 5.71
C ASN A 255 10.46 -18.39 6.56
N ILE A 256 10.68 -17.56 7.57
CA ILE A 256 9.61 -17.08 8.46
C ILE A 256 8.82 -15.98 7.75
N ASP A 257 7.50 -16.10 7.74
CA ASP A 257 6.61 -15.02 7.27
C ASP A 257 6.87 -13.70 8.01
N PRO A 258 6.79 -12.54 7.33
CA PRO A 258 6.97 -11.23 7.94
C PRO A 258 6.08 -11.00 9.18
N PHE A 259 4.88 -11.57 9.22
CA PHE A 259 4.01 -11.52 10.40
C PHE A 259 4.70 -12.10 11.63
N MET A 260 5.34 -13.27 11.51
CA MET A 260 6.05 -13.90 12.62
C MET A 260 7.29 -13.12 13.05
N GLN A 261 7.91 -12.37 12.13
CA GLN A 261 9.04 -11.50 12.45
C GLN A 261 8.61 -10.27 13.24
N THR A 262 7.46 -9.68 12.90
CA THR A 262 6.90 -8.51 13.57
C THR A 262 6.11 -8.88 14.83
N HIS A 263 5.44 -10.03 14.83
CA HIS A 263 4.56 -10.56 15.90
C HIS A 263 4.95 -11.98 16.34
N PRO A 264 6.12 -12.18 16.98
CA PRO A 264 6.61 -13.53 17.34
C PRO A 264 5.60 -14.29 18.21
N LEU A 265 5.15 -15.47 17.74
CA LEU A 265 4.15 -16.30 18.41
C LEU A 265 4.81 -17.33 19.34
N SER A 266 4.97 -16.97 20.62
CA SER A 266 5.45 -17.94 21.62
C SER A 266 4.34 -18.92 22.04
N GLY A 267 4.74 -20.12 22.50
CA GLY A 267 3.78 -21.09 23.08
C GLY A 267 3.02 -20.53 24.26
N GLU A 268 3.63 -19.63 25.04
CA GLU A 268 3.00 -18.93 26.18
C GLU A 268 1.89 -18.00 25.70
N ARG A 269 2.13 -17.17 24.66
CA ARG A 269 1.09 -16.31 24.06
C ARG A 269 -0.11 -17.13 23.59
N ILE A 270 0.15 -18.24 22.86
CA ILE A 270 -0.93 -19.13 22.38
C ILE A 270 -1.71 -19.75 23.55
N ALA A 271 -1.04 -20.11 24.64
CA ALA A 271 -1.70 -20.68 25.82
C ALA A 271 -2.61 -19.65 26.52
N HIS A 272 -2.11 -18.44 26.77
CA HIS A 272 -2.90 -17.33 27.36
C HIS A 272 -4.08 -16.95 26.49
N LEU A 273 -3.84 -16.73 25.19
CA LEU A 273 -4.88 -16.40 24.21
C LEU A 273 -5.96 -17.51 24.15
N THR A 274 -5.55 -18.79 24.23
CA THR A 274 -6.48 -19.91 24.26
C THR A 274 -7.38 -19.86 25.50
N ALA A 275 -6.82 -19.58 26.68
CA ALA A 275 -7.58 -19.49 27.92
C ALA A 275 -8.59 -18.33 27.87
N ASP A 276 -8.14 -17.14 27.44
CA ASP A 276 -8.98 -15.93 27.36
C ASP A 276 -10.15 -16.12 26.39
N LEU A 277 -9.87 -16.63 25.19
CA LEU A 277 -10.89 -16.82 24.16
C LEU A 277 -11.88 -17.94 24.51
N GLN A 278 -11.43 -19.04 25.12
CA GLN A 278 -12.32 -20.12 25.55
C GLN A 278 -13.21 -19.73 26.73
N ALA A 279 -12.76 -18.81 27.58
CA ALA A 279 -13.57 -18.25 28.67
C ALA A 279 -14.62 -17.24 28.16
N SER A 280 -14.51 -16.76 26.92
CA SER A 280 -15.43 -15.79 26.34
C SER A 280 -16.84 -16.39 26.15
N PRO A 281 -17.92 -15.67 26.53
CA PRO A 281 -19.28 -16.07 26.22
C PRO A 281 -19.53 -16.15 24.69
N ALA A 282 -18.73 -15.44 23.89
CA ALA A 282 -18.81 -15.47 22.44
C ALA A 282 -18.08 -16.66 21.79
N TRP A 283 -17.38 -17.51 22.57
CA TRP A 283 -16.61 -18.64 22.03
C TRP A 283 -17.38 -19.54 21.06
N ASN A 284 -18.65 -19.83 21.37
CA ASN A 284 -19.50 -20.69 20.56
C ASN A 284 -20.46 -19.92 19.65
N THR A 285 -20.33 -18.58 19.54
CA THR A 285 -21.10 -17.81 18.57
C THR A 285 -20.77 -18.29 17.15
N PRO A 286 -21.75 -18.61 16.29
CA PRO A 286 -21.50 -18.93 14.90
C PRO A 286 -20.87 -17.74 14.16
N SER A 287 -19.99 -18.02 13.18
CA SER A 287 -19.56 -16.99 12.21
C SER A 287 -20.75 -16.47 11.44
N ASP A 288 -20.73 -15.20 11.07
CA ASP A 288 -21.74 -14.58 10.21
C ASP A 288 -21.69 -15.20 8.80
N PRO A 289 -22.74 -15.91 8.34
CA PRO A 289 -22.73 -16.56 7.04
C PRO A 289 -22.64 -15.57 5.87
N ALA A 290 -23.20 -14.36 6.01
CA ALA A 290 -23.13 -13.33 4.98
C ALA A 290 -21.71 -12.78 4.83
N LEU A 291 -21.01 -12.59 5.95
CA LEU A 291 -19.61 -12.15 5.94
C LEU A 291 -18.68 -13.26 5.38
N GLU A 292 -18.93 -14.53 5.71
CA GLU A 292 -18.20 -15.67 5.15
C GLU A 292 -18.38 -15.78 3.63
N GLU A 293 -19.58 -15.54 3.14
CA GLU A 293 -19.87 -15.52 1.70
C GLU A 293 -19.10 -14.39 1.00
N ARG A 294 -19.13 -13.19 1.57
CA ARG A 294 -18.36 -12.04 1.04
C ARG A 294 -16.87 -12.28 1.06
N PHE A 295 -16.35 -12.86 2.14
CA PHE A 295 -14.95 -13.22 2.23
C PHE A 295 -14.52 -14.16 1.11
N ARG A 296 -15.29 -15.23 0.85
CA ARG A 296 -14.99 -16.18 -0.23
C ARG A 296 -15.01 -15.51 -1.61
N ARG A 297 -15.97 -14.62 -1.84
CA ARG A 297 -16.07 -13.85 -3.09
C ARG A 297 -14.86 -12.94 -3.28
N VAL A 298 -14.54 -12.13 -2.26
CA VAL A 298 -13.38 -11.22 -2.27
C VAL A 298 -12.08 -11.99 -2.43
N LYS A 299 -11.94 -13.14 -1.77
CA LYS A 299 -10.76 -14.00 -1.91
C LYS A 299 -10.60 -14.50 -3.35
N ALA A 300 -11.64 -15.03 -3.96
CA ALA A 300 -11.60 -15.49 -5.36
C ALA A 300 -11.30 -14.35 -6.35
N LYS A 301 -11.92 -13.18 -6.14
CA LYS A 301 -11.64 -11.94 -6.89
C LYS A 301 -10.17 -11.55 -6.77
N LEU A 302 -9.65 -11.52 -5.55
CA LEU A 302 -8.26 -11.19 -5.26
C LEU A 302 -7.29 -12.18 -5.93
N GLU A 303 -7.52 -13.48 -5.77
CA GLU A 303 -6.70 -14.53 -6.38
C GLU A 303 -6.69 -14.41 -7.91
N GLY A 304 -7.85 -14.13 -8.53
CA GLY A 304 -7.93 -13.85 -9.96
C GLY A 304 -7.09 -12.67 -10.40
N TYR A 305 -7.01 -11.64 -9.56
CA TYR A 305 -6.24 -10.43 -9.83
C TYR A 305 -4.73 -10.58 -9.58
N VAL A 306 -4.32 -11.13 -8.42
CA VAL A 306 -2.91 -11.13 -8.02
C VAL A 306 -2.12 -12.29 -8.61
N MET A 307 -2.72 -13.49 -8.72
CA MET A 307 -2.05 -14.68 -9.26
C MET A 307 -1.82 -14.56 -10.78
N THR A 308 -0.94 -15.41 -11.30
CA THR A 308 -0.80 -15.54 -12.75
C THR A 308 -2.05 -16.18 -13.35
N PRO A 309 -2.46 -15.80 -14.58
CA PRO A 309 -3.65 -16.38 -15.23
C PRO A 309 -3.64 -17.93 -15.26
N ASP A 310 -2.49 -18.53 -15.58
CA ASP A 310 -2.35 -20.00 -15.64
C ASP A 310 -2.61 -20.64 -14.27
N ARG A 311 -2.12 -20.02 -13.19
CA ARG A 311 -2.35 -20.50 -11.84
C ARG A 311 -3.83 -20.37 -11.46
N THR A 312 -4.44 -19.22 -11.73
CA THR A 312 -5.85 -18.99 -11.45
C THR A 312 -6.74 -19.98 -12.21
N LEU A 313 -6.50 -20.18 -13.51
CA LEU A 313 -7.30 -21.11 -14.33
C LEU A 313 -7.11 -22.59 -13.93
N LYS A 314 -5.98 -22.93 -13.29
CA LYS A 314 -5.78 -24.24 -12.70
C LYS A 314 -6.56 -24.41 -11.40
N ASP A 315 -6.55 -23.41 -10.53
CA ASP A 315 -7.18 -23.47 -9.21
C ASP A 315 -8.71 -23.25 -9.33
N TYR A 316 -9.18 -22.53 -10.37
CA TYR A 316 -10.57 -22.28 -10.72
C TYR A 316 -10.86 -22.73 -12.16
N PRO A 317 -10.93 -24.06 -12.44
CA PRO A 317 -11.13 -24.57 -13.79
C PRO A 317 -12.50 -24.20 -14.38
N GLU A 318 -12.65 -24.25 -15.70
CA GLU A 318 -13.92 -23.94 -16.40
C GLU A 318 -15.08 -24.85 -15.97
N THR A 319 -14.79 -26.01 -15.36
CA THR A 319 -15.79 -26.90 -14.77
C THR A 319 -16.36 -26.39 -13.44
N ASP A 320 -15.71 -25.42 -12.79
CA ASP A 320 -16.25 -24.74 -11.62
C ASP A 320 -17.25 -23.67 -12.04
N SER A 321 -18.55 -23.99 -11.91
CA SER A 321 -19.66 -23.08 -12.21
C SER A 321 -20.10 -22.22 -11.02
N SER A 322 -19.32 -22.19 -9.92
CA SER A 322 -19.60 -21.33 -8.78
C SER A 322 -19.35 -19.85 -9.12
N ILE A 323 -19.98 -18.95 -8.35
CA ILE A 323 -19.71 -17.51 -8.46
C ILE A 323 -18.23 -17.19 -8.19
N TYR A 324 -17.56 -17.97 -7.34
CA TYR A 324 -16.12 -17.81 -7.05
C TYR A 324 -15.28 -18.13 -8.28
N GLY A 325 -15.57 -19.28 -8.94
CA GLY A 325 -14.91 -19.68 -10.18
C GLY A 325 -15.08 -18.65 -11.29
N HIS A 326 -16.32 -18.19 -11.51
CA HIS A 326 -16.60 -17.13 -12.48
C HIS A 326 -15.85 -15.83 -12.16
N TYR A 327 -15.79 -15.42 -10.89
CA TYR A 327 -15.11 -14.19 -10.48
C TYR A 327 -13.60 -14.26 -10.72
N ALA A 328 -12.94 -15.33 -10.25
CA ALA A 328 -11.51 -15.54 -10.44
C ALA A 328 -11.14 -15.59 -11.93
N ARG A 329 -11.90 -16.36 -12.74
CA ARG A 329 -11.66 -16.48 -14.18
C ARG A 329 -11.91 -15.19 -14.95
N ALA A 330 -12.89 -14.39 -14.55
CA ALA A 330 -13.13 -13.08 -15.18
C ALA A 330 -11.86 -12.23 -15.15
N TYR A 331 -11.19 -12.13 -13.98
CA TYR A 331 -9.91 -11.42 -13.85
C TYR A 331 -8.76 -12.12 -14.57
N ALA A 332 -8.67 -13.45 -14.49
CA ALA A 332 -7.61 -14.20 -15.14
C ALA A 332 -7.67 -14.04 -16.67
N PHE A 333 -8.84 -14.17 -17.28
CA PHE A 333 -9.01 -13.97 -18.73
C PHE A 333 -8.77 -12.51 -19.13
N HIS A 334 -9.23 -11.55 -18.31
CA HIS A 334 -8.98 -10.14 -18.57
C HIS A 334 -7.46 -9.85 -18.57
N LYS A 335 -6.76 -10.29 -17.54
CA LYS A 335 -5.30 -10.16 -17.40
C LYS A 335 -4.52 -10.87 -18.52
N ALA A 336 -5.04 -11.99 -19.02
CA ALA A 336 -4.45 -12.73 -20.11
C ALA A 336 -4.77 -12.16 -21.52
N GLY A 337 -5.55 -11.07 -21.60
CA GLY A 337 -5.90 -10.42 -22.87
C GLY A 337 -7.00 -11.14 -23.65
N TYR A 338 -7.89 -11.87 -22.97
CA TYR A 338 -9.07 -12.52 -23.55
C TYR A 338 -10.39 -11.82 -23.13
N PRO A 339 -10.66 -10.59 -23.62
CA PRO A 339 -11.77 -9.78 -23.13
C PRO A 339 -13.14 -10.43 -23.36
N ASP A 340 -13.36 -11.18 -24.44
CA ASP A 340 -14.62 -11.85 -24.70
C ASP A 340 -14.89 -12.99 -23.71
N LYS A 341 -13.84 -13.75 -23.31
CA LYS A 341 -13.97 -14.75 -22.25
C LYS A 341 -14.22 -14.10 -20.89
N ALA A 342 -13.52 -13.01 -20.58
CA ALA A 342 -13.73 -12.24 -19.37
C ALA A 342 -15.17 -11.68 -19.27
N ASP A 343 -15.71 -11.10 -20.37
CA ASP A 343 -17.10 -10.64 -20.45
C ASP A 343 -18.10 -11.81 -20.30
N ALA A 344 -17.80 -13.00 -20.85
CA ALA A 344 -18.65 -14.17 -20.68
C ALA A 344 -18.75 -14.61 -19.20
N GLU A 345 -17.61 -14.65 -18.48
CA GLU A 345 -17.57 -14.96 -17.06
C GLU A 345 -18.33 -13.90 -16.22
N SER A 346 -18.15 -12.62 -16.53
CA SER A 346 -18.89 -11.53 -15.84
C SER A 346 -20.40 -11.58 -16.10
N ARG A 347 -20.82 -11.98 -17.30
CA ARG A 347 -22.26 -12.23 -17.59
C ARG A 347 -22.81 -13.41 -16.79
N ALA A 348 -22.03 -14.45 -16.55
CA ALA A 348 -22.45 -15.56 -15.70
C ALA A 348 -22.69 -15.10 -14.25
N LEU A 349 -21.84 -14.22 -13.73
CA LEU A 349 -22.04 -13.59 -12.41
C LEU A 349 -23.35 -12.79 -12.36
N ILE A 350 -23.60 -11.91 -13.35
CA ILE A 350 -24.83 -11.11 -13.42
C ILE A 350 -26.07 -12.01 -13.58
N LYS A 351 -25.95 -13.15 -14.27
CA LYS A 351 -27.04 -14.12 -14.37
C LYS A 351 -27.36 -14.76 -13.02
N ALA A 352 -26.35 -14.99 -12.18
CA ALA A 352 -26.53 -15.55 -10.84
C ALA A 352 -27.19 -14.55 -9.88
N ASP A 353 -26.79 -13.27 -9.91
CA ASP A 353 -27.48 -12.18 -9.21
C ASP A 353 -27.45 -10.89 -10.04
N PRO A 354 -28.55 -10.56 -10.74
CA PRO A 354 -28.64 -9.37 -11.57
C PRO A 354 -28.55 -8.04 -10.80
N ASN A 355 -28.85 -8.06 -9.49
CA ASN A 355 -28.88 -6.87 -8.65
C ASN A 355 -27.59 -6.65 -7.87
N ASP A 356 -26.63 -7.57 -7.94
CA ASP A 356 -25.34 -7.39 -7.27
C ASP A 356 -24.52 -6.29 -7.96
N PRO A 357 -24.24 -5.18 -7.27
CA PRO A 357 -23.55 -4.04 -7.87
C PRO A 357 -22.09 -4.35 -8.24
N TYR A 358 -21.46 -5.28 -7.54
CA TYR A 358 -20.06 -5.64 -7.80
C TYR A 358 -19.91 -6.54 -9.03
N PHE A 359 -20.95 -7.34 -9.35
CA PHE A 359 -20.99 -8.09 -10.60
C PHE A 359 -21.19 -7.17 -11.81
N GLN A 360 -21.94 -6.09 -11.61
CA GLN A 360 -22.08 -5.04 -12.63
C GLN A 360 -20.77 -4.24 -12.77
N GLU A 361 -20.09 -3.94 -11.65
CA GLU A 361 -18.81 -3.24 -11.64
C GLU A 361 -17.76 -3.97 -12.46
N ILE A 362 -17.47 -5.25 -12.16
CA ILE A 362 -16.45 -6.02 -12.87
C ILE A 362 -16.72 -6.10 -14.36
N ARG A 363 -17.98 -6.28 -14.76
CA ARG A 363 -18.34 -6.28 -16.17
C ARG A 363 -18.07 -4.94 -16.84
N GLY A 364 -18.48 -3.86 -16.19
CA GLY A 364 -18.27 -2.52 -16.71
C GLY A 364 -16.79 -2.19 -16.86
N GLN A 365 -15.98 -2.60 -15.90
CA GLN A 365 -14.55 -2.46 -15.95
C GLN A 365 -13.92 -3.24 -17.12
N ILE A 366 -14.25 -4.54 -17.26
CA ILE A 366 -13.74 -5.38 -18.36
C ILE A 366 -14.10 -4.76 -19.73
N LEU A 367 -15.32 -4.28 -19.89
CA LEU A 367 -15.77 -3.65 -21.13
C LEU A 367 -15.01 -2.35 -21.42
N LEU A 368 -14.84 -1.49 -20.40
CA LEU A 368 -14.09 -0.24 -20.53
C LEU A 368 -12.64 -0.48 -20.96
N GLU A 369 -11.97 -1.40 -20.27
CA GLU A 369 -10.55 -1.72 -20.53
C GLU A 369 -10.35 -2.51 -21.84
N ALA A 370 -11.40 -3.20 -22.33
CA ALA A 370 -11.45 -3.80 -23.66
C ALA A 370 -11.71 -2.79 -24.78
N GLY A 371 -11.74 -1.47 -24.48
CA GLY A 371 -12.01 -0.43 -25.49
C GLY A 371 -13.46 -0.32 -25.92
N ARG A 372 -14.38 -0.77 -25.07
CA ARG A 372 -15.86 -0.76 -25.29
C ARG A 372 -16.57 0.16 -24.27
N PRO A 373 -16.19 1.46 -24.19
CA PRO A 373 -16.71 2.35 -23.15
C PRO A 373 -18.21 2.57 -23.23
N ALA A 374 -18.81 2.57 -24.42
CA ALA A 374 -20.26 2.71 -24.57
C ALA A 374 -21.03 1.54 -23.94
N ASP A 375 -20.51 0.32 -24.08
CA ASP A 375 -21.12 -0.88 -23.48
C ASP A 375 -20.91 -0.92 -21.95
N ALA A 376 -19.88 -0.26 -21.45
CA ALA A 376 -19.55 -0.18 -20.01
C ALA A 376 -20.49 0.76 -19.23
N ILE A 377 -21.16 1.73 -19.89
CA ILE A 377 -22.02 2.73 -19.23
C ILE A 377 -23.14 2.09 -18.42
N ALA A 378 -23.90 1.18 -19.03
CA ALA A 378 -25.07 0.60 -18.36
C ALA A 378 -24.71 -0.20 -17.10
N PRO A 379 -23.74 -1.14 -17.13
CA PRO A 379 -23.34 -1.86 -15.94
C PRO A 379 -22.68 -0.97 -14.90
N LEU A 380 -21.83 0.02 -15.26
CA LEU A 380 -21.21 0.93 -14.30
C LEU A 380 -22.20 1.89 -13.64
N ARG A 381 -23.23 2.33 -14.38
CA ARG A 381 -24.32 3.10 -13.79
C ARG A 381 -25.06 2.28 -12.74
N ALA A 382 -25.45 1.04 -13.07
CA ALA A 382 -26.13 0.13 -12.14
C ALA A 382 -25.26 -0.15 -10.90
N ALA A 383 -23.95 -0.37 -11.07
CA ALA A 383 -23.00 -0.54 -9.98
C ALA A 383 -22.88 0.71 -9.09
N THR A 384 -22.80 1.89 -9.71
CA THR A 384 -22.71 3.18 -9.00
C THR A 384 -23.96 3.45 -8.16
N GLU A 385 -25.14 3.22 -8.73
CA GLU A 385 -26.41 3.40 -8.03
C GLU A 385 -26.59 2.36 -6.91
N GLY A 386 -26.33 1.08 -7.20
CA GLY A 386 -26.43 -0.01 -6.24
C GLY A 386 -25.50 0.13 -5.02
N THR A 387 -24.34 0.74 -5.21
CA THR A 387 -23.38 1.05 -4.12
C THR A 387 -23.58 2.44 -3.52
N ARG A 388 -24.67 3.13 -3.83
CA ARG A 388 -24.96 4.50 -3.36
C ARG A 388 -23.81 5.49 -3.67
N ASN A 389 -23.29 5.43 -4.88
CA ASN A 389 -22.15 6.20 -5.36
C ASN A 389 -20.86 5.92 -4.56
N ASN A 390 -20.44 4.66 -4.42
CA ASN A 390 -19.10 4.33 -3.94
C ASN A 390 -18.07 5.09 -4.79
N ALA A 391 -17.09 5.72 -4.15
CA ALA A 391 -16.17 6.64 -4.82
C ALA A 391 -15.32 5.97 -5.92
N LEU A 392 -14.88 4.73 -5.70
CA LEU A 392 -14.09 3.99 -6.69
C LEU A 392 -14.92 3.62 -7.92
N ILE A 393 -16.11 3.08 -7.70
CA ILE A 393 -17.02 2.69 -8.78
C ILE A 393 -17.49 3.93 -9.57
N ALA A 394 -17.85 5.00 -8.86
CA ALA A 394 -18.23 6.28 -9.47
C ALA A 394 -17.09 6.89 -10.30
N THR A 395 -15.84 6.72 -9.87
CA THR A 395 -14.67 7.17 -10.64
C THR A 395 -14.55 6.39 -11.95
N THR A 396 -14.72 5.07 -11.92
CA THR A 396 -14.70 4.22 -13.13
C THR A 396 -15.85 4.56 -14.06
N PHE A 397 -17.04 4.81 -13.51
CA PHE A 397 -18.18 5.22 -14.31
C PHE A 397 -17.94 6.57 -14.98
N GLY A 398 -17.41 7.57 -14.24
CA GLY A 398 -17.02 8.84 -14.81
C GLY A 398 -15.97 8.71 -15.92
N HIS A 399 -14.98 7.84 -15.73
CA HIS A 399 -13.99 7.51 -16.77
C HIS A 399 -14.65 6.89 -18.02
N ALA A 400 -15.57 5.94 -17.86
CA ALA A 400 -16.27 5.32 -18.98
C ALA A 400 -17.10 6.35 -19.79
N LEU A 401 -17.78 7.27 -19.10
CA LEU A 401 -18.52 8.36 -19.75
C LEU A 401 -17.60 9.26 -20.59
N ILE A 402 -16.43 9.60 -20.08
CA ILE A 402 -15.42 10.42 -20.79
C ILE A 402 -14.85 9.65 -22.00
N ALA A 403 -14.55 8.37 -21.82
CA ALA A 403 -13.92 7.52 -22.81
C ALA A 403 -14.81 7.26 -24.04
N THR A 404 -16.12 7.54 -23.98
CA THR A 404 -16.99 7.52 -25.15
C THR A 404 -16.73 8.64 -26.15
N GLU A 405 -16.01 9.71 -25.73
CA GLU A 405 -15.79 10.94 -26.47
C GLU A 405 -17.08 11.69 -26.90
N ASP A 406 -18.25 11.22 -26.40
CA ASP A 406 -19.53 11.88 -26.61
C ASP A 406 -19.74 13.01 -25.58
N LYS A 407 -19.79 14.25 -26.09
CA LYS A 407 -19.99 15.44 -25.27
C LYS A 407 -21.32 15.42 -24.48
N ALA A 408 -22.32 14.66 -24.96
CA ALA A 408 -23.59 14.50 -24.24
C ALA A 408 -23.40 13.82 -22.87
N ASN A 409 -22.35 13.02 -22.69
CA ASN A 409 -22.02 12.32 -21.45
C ASN A 409 -21.26 13.19 -20.44
N TYR A 410 -20.65 14.32 -20.83
CA TYR A 410 -19.79 15.14 -19.98
C TYR A 410 -20.51 15.71 -18.75
N PRO A 411 -21.77 16.22 -18.85
CA PRO A 411 -22.47 16.71 -17.65
C PRO A 411 -22.68 15.61 -16.59
N GLU A 412 -23.01 14.38 -17.01
CA GLU A 412 -23.13 13.25 -16.09
C GLU A 412 -21.77 12.86 -15.50
N ALA A 413 -20.72 12.83 -16.31
CA ALA A 413 -19.35 12.54 -15.84
C ALA A 413 -18.90 13.54 -14.76
N ILE A 414 -19.13 14.86 -14.98
CA ILE A 414 -18.82 15.89 -13.99
C ILE A 414 -19.59 15.63 -12.69
N LYS A 415 -20.91 15.37 -12.78
CA LYS A 415 -21.76 15.12 -11.60
C LYS A 415 -21.25 13.94 -10.79
N VAL A 416 -20.96 12.83 -11.45
CA VAL A 416 -20.52 11.58 -10.80
C VAL A 416 -19.13 11.75 -10.19
N LEU A 417 -18.18 12.35 -10.92
CA LEU A 417 -16.82 12.56 -10.45
C LEU A 417 -16.73 13.58 -9.30
N ARG A 418 -17.58 14.62 -9.28
CA ARG A 418 -17.67 15.49 -8.12
C ARG A 418 -18.13 14.77 -6.86
N VAL A 419 -19.06 13.82 -6.99
CA VAL A 419 -19.47 12.98 -5.86
C VAL A 419 -18.31 12.04 -5.44
N ALA A 420 -17.60 11.47 -6.40
CA ALA A 420 -16.47 10.59 -6.13
C ALA A 420 -15.35 11.33 -5.35
N THR A 421 -14.91 12.50 -5.85
CA THR A 421 -13.86 13.32 -5.20
C THR A 421 -14.32 13.94 -3.87
N GLY A 422 -15.62 14.12 -3.66
CA GLY A 422 -16.17 14.58 -2.38
C GLY A 422 -16.26 13.48 -1.31
N ARG A 423 -16.23 12.19 -1.70
CA ARG A 423 -16.27 11.03 -0.81
C ARG A 423 -14.89 10.41 -0.56
N ASP A 424 -14.01 10.52 -1.54
CA ASP A 424 -12.64 10.03 -1.50
C ASP A 424 -11.75 11.10 -2.16
N ASP A 425 -11.41 12.11 -1.38
CA ASP A 425 -10.62 13.25 -1.83
C ASP A 425 -9.13 12.93 -1.94
N GLU A 426 -8.69 11.81 -1.38
CA GLU A 426 -7.33 11.27 -1.49
C GLU A 426 -7.11 10.42 -2.76
N ASN A 427 -8.05 10.38 -3.72
CA ASN A 427 -7.94 9.61 -4.96
C ASN A 427 -7.43 10.46 -6.14
N PRO A 428 -6.14 10.41 -6.48
CA PRO A 428 -5.56 11.23 -7.54
C PRO A 428 -6.10 10.89 -8.94
N PHE A 429 -6.60 9.65 -9.14
CA PHE A 429 -7.22 9.25 -10.41
C PHE A 429 -8.61 9.89 -10.59
N ALA A 430 -9.40 9.96 -9.52
CA ALA A 430 -10.69 10.67 -9.55
C ALA A 430 -10.51 12.16 -9.92
N TRP A 431 -9.54 12.83 -9.31
CA TRP A 431 -9.19 14.20 -9.63
C TRP A 431 -8.66 14.37 -11.07
N TYR A 432 -7.86 13.41 -11.55
CA TYR A 432 -7.42 13.40 -12.94
C TYR A 432 -8.61 13.35 -13.91
N GLN A 433 -9.55 12.43 -13.70
CA GLN A 433 -10.72 12.29 -14.55
C GLN A 433 -11.63 13.53 -14.48
N LEU A 434 -11.82 14.09 -13.29
CA LEU A 434 -12.59 15.31 -13.10
C LEU A 434 -11.95 16.51 -13.82
N GLY A 435 -10.64 16.66 -13.73
CA GLY A 435 -9.88 17.69 -14.46
C GLY A 435 -10.01 17.52 -15.98
N THR A 436 -9.90 16.28 -16.46
CA THR A 436 -10.06 15.95 -17.89
C THR A 436 -11.44 16.37 -18.42
N VAL A 437 -12.52 16.02 -17.72
CA VAL A 437 -13.87 16.36 -18.21
C VAL A 437 -14.17 17.85 -18.10
N TYR A 438 -13.61 18.56 -17.12
CA TYR A 438 -13.71 20.02 -17.06
C TYR A 438 -13.00 20.68 -18.24
N GLU A 439 -11.78 20.22 -18.58
CA GLU A 439 -11.05 20.74 -19.74
C GLU A 439 -11.81 20.51 -21.05
N LEU A 440 -12.34 19.28 -21.25
CA LEU A 440 -13.15 18.93 -22.42
C LEU A 440 -14.47 19.72 -22.50
N SER A 441 -14.96 20.21 -21.35
CA SER A 441 -16.17 21.02 -21.24
C SER A 441 -15.89 22.54 -21.32
N GLY A 442 -14.60 22.96 -21.39
CA GLY A 442 -14.18 24.35 -21.45
C GLY A 442 -14.12 25.06 -20.08
N ASP A 443 -14.30 24.36 -18.95
CA ASP A 443 -14.13 24.90 -17.60
C ASP A 443 -12.67 24.77 -17.14
N THR A 444 -11.80 25.57 -17.76
CA THR A 444 -10.36 25.53 -17.49
C THR A 444 -10.01 25.92 -16.05
N ALA A 445 -10.85 26.70 -15.40
CA ALA A 445 -10.67 27.13 -14.02
C ALA A 445 -10.79 25.94 -13.04
N ARG A 446 -11.85 25.12 -13.19
CA ARG A 446 -12.01 23.91 -12.37
C ARG A 446 -11.09 22.78 -12.81
N ALA A 447 -10.70 22.70 -14.07
CA ALA A 447 -9.66 21.77 -14.53
C ALA A 447 -8.32 22.06 -13.83
N ALA A 448 -7.98 23.35 -13.66
CA ALA A 448 -6.78 23.74 -12.92
C ALA A 448 -6.88 23.39 -11.43
N LEU A 449 -8.05 23.56 -10.78
CA LEU A 449 -8.27 23.12 -9.40
C LEU A 449 -8.03 21.61 -9.25
N ALA A 450 -8.63 20.80 -10.12
CA ALA A 450 -8.45 19.35 -10.08
C ALA A 450 -6.97 18.93 -10.31
N THR A 451 -6.26 19.67 -11.16
CA THR A 451 -4.80 19.48 -11.36
C THR A 451 -4.03 19.84 -10.09
N ALA A 452 -4.40 20.92 -9.39
CA ALA A 452 -3.77 21.33 -8.14
C ALA A 452 -3.93 20.27 -7.04
N GLU A 453 -5.14 19.71 -6.89
CA GLU A 453 -5.42 18.60 -5.95
C GLU A 453 -4.51 17.39 -6.22
N ARG A 454 -4.52 16.92 -7.46
CA ARG A 454 -3.69 15.78 -7.85
C ARG A 454 -2.20 16.06 -7.62
N ALA A 455 -1.70 17.21 -8.00
CA ALA A 455 -0.30 17.58 -7.83
C ALA A 455 0.09 17.67 -6.35
N SER A 456 -0.79 18.20 -5.51
CA SER A 456 -0.61 18.26 -4.05
C SER A 456 -0.44 16.86 -3.46
N MET A 457 -1.32 15.91 -3.80
CA MET A 457 -1.23 14.51 -3.37
C MET A 457 0.07 13.82 -3.81
N GLN A 458 0.59 14.21 -4.98
CA GLN A 458 1.83 13.66 -5.54
C GLN A 458 3.09 14.35 -5.00
N GLY A 459 2.96 15.34 -4.11
CA GLY A 459 4.08 16.13 -3.58
C GLY A 459 4.75 17.04 -4.62
N ASP A 460 4.09 17.30 -5.77
CA ASP A 460 4.50 18.32 -6.74
C ASP A 460 3.94 19.69 -6.36
N HIS A 461 4.50 20.25 -5.29
CA HIS A 461 4.03 21.51 -4.73
C HIS A 461 4.18 22.70 -5.69
N ARG A 462 5.10 22.61 -6.67
CA ARG A 462 5.25 23.66 -7.70
C ARG A 462 4.04 23.68 -8.64
N THR A 463 3.69 22.54 -9.20
CA THR A 463 2.49 22.42 -10.06
C THR A 463 1.22 22.70 -9.26
N ALA A 464 1.13 22.21 -8.02
CA ALA A 464 0.00 22.46 -7.13
C ALA A 464 -0.20 23.98 -6.91
N ALA A 465 0.85 24.73 -6.52
CA ALA A 465 0.78 26.15 -6.30
C ALA A 465 0.42 26.94 -7.58
N GLN A 466 1.01 26.56 -8.73
CA GLN A 466 0.74 27.24 -10.00
C GLN A 466 -0.72 27.04 -10.45
N SER A 467 -1.19 25.79 -10.41
CA SER A 467 -2.55 25.45 -10.84
C SER A 467 -3.60 26.03 -9.90
N ALA A 468 -3.34 25.99 -8.58
CA ALA A 468 -4.23 26.59 -7.59
C ALA A 468 -4.36 28.12 -7.74
N ARG A 469 -3.25 28.84 -8.02
CA ARG A 469 -3.30 30.29 -8.29
C ARG A 469 -4.10 30.62 -9.56
N TYR A 470 -3.98 29.81 -10.60
CA TYR A 470 -4.81 29.98 -11.79
C TYR A 470 -6.29 29.77 -11.48
N ALA A 471 -6.63 28.73 -10.71
CA ALA A 471 -7.98 28.46 -10.25
C ALA A 471 -8.54 29.62 -9.43
N LEU A 472 -7.78 30.17 -8.46
CA LEU A 472 -8.15 31.31 -7.64
C LEU A 472 -8.48 32.56 -8.45
N ALA A 473 -7.74 32.80 -9.54
CA ALA A 473 -7.94 33.98 -10.39
C ALA A 473 -9.21 33.87 -11.26
N ASN A 474 -9.73 32.64 -11.50
CA ASN A 474 -10.80 32.42 -12.48
C ASN A 474 -12.06 31.74 -11.91
N ILE A 475 -12.03 31.23 -10.68
CA ILE A 475 -13.20 30.72 -9.96
C ILE A 475 -13.82 31.85 -9.13
N PRO A 476 -15.18 32.00 -9.06
CA PRO A 476 -15.83 33.00 -8.24
C PRO A 476 -15.38 32.91 -6.78
N ALA A 477 -14.99 34.06 -6.21
CA ALA A 477 -14.50 34.15 -4.84
C ALA A 477 -15.52 33.63 -3.81
N ASN A 478 -15.05 33.09 -2.70
CA ASN A 478 -15.85 32.59 -1.58
C ASN A 478 -16.74 31.35 -1.92
N THR A 479 -16.54 30.71 -3.09
CA THR A 479 -17.13 29.41 -3.36
C THR A 479 -16.29 28.32 -2.71
N SER A 480 -16.85 27.11 -2.49
CA SER A 480 -16.12 25.95 -1.96
C SER A 480 -14.89 25.60 -2.81
N ASP A 481 -15.03 25.66 -4.14
CA ASP A 481 -13.93 25.39 -5.08
C ASP A 481 -12.82 26.45 -4.95
N TRP A 482 -13.19 27.72 -4.73
CA TRP A 482 -12.22 28.81 -4.53
C TRP A 482 -11.46 28.68 -3.21
N ILE A 483 -12.18 28.37 -2.09
CA ILE A 483 -11.56 28.16 -0.78
C ILE A 483 -10.58 26.99 -0.86
N ARG A 484 -10.97 25.88 -1.49
CA ARG A 484 -10.12 24.70 -1.71
C ARG A 484 -8.85 25.06 -2.50
N ALA A 485 -8.96 25.84 -3.56
CA ALA A 485 -7.81 26.34 -4.30
C ALA A 485 -6.89 27.22 -3.44
N GLN A 486 -7.46 28.04 -2.53
CA GLN A 486 -6.70 28.87 -1.60
C GLN A 486 -5.88 28.01 -0.62
N ASP A 487 -6.49 27.00 -0.04
CA ASP A 487 -5.84 26.10 0.91
C ASP A 487 -4.65 25.36 0.25
N ILE A 488 -4.83 24.85 -0.96
CA ILE A 488 -3.75 24.20 -1.72
C ILE A 488 -2.62 25.18 -2.04
N ALA A 489 -2.96 26.41 -2.48
CA ALA A 489 -1.95 27.40 -2.83
C ALA A 489 -1.08 27.78 -1.62
N MET A 490 -1.72 27.94 -0.44
CA MET A 490 -1.03 28.26 0.81
C MET A 490 -0.17 27.08 1.29
N ALA A 491 -0.73 25.86 1.34
CA ALA A 491 -0.01 24.69 1.78
C ALA A 491 1.21 24.40 0.89
N ALA A 492 1.06 24.45 -0.43
CA ALA A 492 2.15 24.25 -1.36
C ALA A 492 3.23 25.35 -1.28
N GLN A 493 2.83 26.62 -1.04
CA GLN A 493 3.79 27.70 -0.84
C GLN A 493 4.60 27.52 0.44
N ASN A 494 3.94 27.18 1.55
CA ASN A 494 4.61 26.92 2.84
C ASN A 494 5.66 25.80 2.73
N ASP A 495 5.31 24.67 2.08
CA ASP A 495 6.31 23.59 1.88
C ASP A 495 7.51 24.05 1.04
N MET A 496 7.29 24.88 0.02
CA MET A 496 8.38 25.42 -0.78
C MET A 496 9.28 26.40 -0.01
N ASP A 497 8.69 27.17 0.90
CA ASP A 497 9.41 28.13 1.72
C ASP A 497 10.21 27.44 2.85
N ASP A 498 9.66 26.38 3.42
CA ASP A 498 10.32 25.53 4.44
C ASP A 498 11.47 24.68 3.84
N ASN A 499 11.36 24.32 2.56
CA ASN A 499 12.32 23.46 1.88
C ASN A 499 12.99 24.11 0.65
N PRO A 500 13.60 25.31 0.74
CA PRO A 500 14.05 26.08 -0.42
C PRO A 500 15.14 25.38 -1.24
N LYS A 501 15.91 24.48 -0.63
CA LYS A 501 16.96 23.70 -1.32
C LYS A 501 16.37 22.68 -2.32
N LYS A 502 15.21 22.12 -2.01
CA LYS A 502 14.48 21.15 -2.87
C LYS A 502 13.96 21.82 -4.15
N TYR A 503 13.63 23.11 -4.08
CA TYR A 503 12.97 23.85 -5.15
C TYR A 503 13.86 24.88 -5.86
N LYS A 504 15.14 25.11 -5.44
CA LYS A 504 16.09 25.89 -6.22
C LYS A 504 16.33 25.21 -7.55
N LYS A 505 16.11 25.93 -8.66
CA LYS A 505 16.43 25.44 -10.01
C LYS A 505 17.90 25.00 -10.03
N ARG A 506 18.16 23.77 -10.49
CA ARG A 506 19.46 23.36 -11.04
C ARG A 506 19.71 24.06 -12.35
#